data_40d0846fb8b687c201b760872f70617c
#
_entry.id   40d0846fb8b687c201b760872f70617c
#
_cell.length_a   1.000
_cell.length_b   1.000
_cell.length_c   1.000
_cell.angle_alpha   90.00
_cell.angle_beta   90.00
_cell.angle_gamma   90.00
#
_symmetry.space_group_name_H-M   'P 1'
#
loop_
_entity.id
_entity.type
_entity.pdbx_description
1 polymer ?
#
loop_
_entity_poly.entity_id
_entity_poly.type
_entity_poly.pdbx_seq_one_letter_code
_entity_poly.pdbx_strand_id
1 'polypeptide(L)'
;FDLVVCNPPYYPPASGKVSADNARRTARSETEANLADICAAASYLLRWGGKFCLVHKPERLTDTACALREAGMEPKRLRFVQNRPDTAPSLFLIEGCRGGKPGVDIQPPLLLQTDTGAPTGELNVIYFRDQEV
;
A
#
# COMPACT_ATOMS: atom_id res chain seq x y z
N PHE A 1 -1.22 1.58 20.56
CA PHE A 1 -2.30 1.24 19.62
C PHE A 1 -2.12 -0.16 19.08
N ASP A 2 -3.23 -0.82 18.77
CA ASP A 2 -3.24 -2.16 18.18
C ASP A 2 -3.17 -2.11 16.67
N LEU A 3 -3.65 -1.04 16.06
CA LEU A 3 -3.75 -0.89 14.62
C LEU A 3 -3.52 0.56 14.21
N VAL A 4 -2.70 0.75 13.19
CA VAL A 4 -2.50 2.03 12.52
C VAL A 4 -2.74 1.82 11.03
N VAL A 5 -3.46 2.74 10.40
CA VAL A 5 -3.77 2.70 8.97
C VAL A 5 -3.28 3.97 8.32
N CYS A 6 -2.69 3.85 7.15
CA CYS A 6 -2.19 5.01 6.42
C CYS A 6 -2.41 4.86 4.92
N ASN A 7 -2.78 5.97 4.29
CA ASN A 7 -2.83 6.11 2.84
C ASN A 7 -1.90 7.28 2.48
N PRO A 8 -0.60 6.99 2.22
CA PRO A 8 0.35 8.07 2.00
C PRO A 8 0.04 8.87 0.74
N PRO A 9 0.39 10.16 0.71
CA PRO A 9 0.19 10.95 -0.49
C PRO A 9 1.08 10.48 -1.63
N TYR A 10 0.55 10.54 -2.85
CA TYR A 10 1.32 10.26 -4.05
C TYR A 10 1.84 11.58 -4.60
N TYR A 11 3.14 11.65 -4.83
CA TYR A 11 3.73 12.86 -5.41
C TYR A 11 3.59 12.78 -6.93
N PRO A 12 2.89 13.75 -7.56
CA PRO A 12 2.80 13.77 -9.01
C PRO A 12 4.17 14.08 -9.60
N PRO A 13 4.42 13.65 -10.85
CA PRO A 13 5.65 14.05 -11.55
C PRO A 13 5.73 15.56 -11.56
N ALA A 14 6.92 16.11 -11.24
CA ALA A 14 7.10 17.55 -11.32
C ALA A 14 6.92 18.00 -12.75
N SER A 15 6.01 18.96 -12.96
CA SER A 15 5.84 19.62 -14.25
C SER A 15 6.68 20.89 -14.27
N GLY A 16 7.28 21.21 -15.40
CA GLY A 16 8.00 22.45 -15.56
C GLY A 16 9.38 22.27 -16.18
N LYS A 17 10.27 23.25 -15.90
CA LYS A 17 11.55 23.40 -16.60
C LYS A 17 12.66 22.46 -16.09
N VAL A 18 12.39 21.62 -15.14
CA VAL A 18 13.36 20.67 -14.60
C VAL A 18 13.37 19.44 -15.51
N SER A 19 14.56 18.86 -15.74
CA SER A 19 14.65 17.67 -16.55
C SER A 19 13.83 16.54 -15.92
N ALA A 20 13.26 15.68 -16.76
CA ALA A 20 12.43 14.57 -16.30
C ALA A 20 13.20 13.67 -15.31
N ASP A 21 14.50 13.46 -15.55
CA ASP A 21 15.31 12.63 -14.66
C ASP A 21 15.49 13.26 -13.28
N ASN A 22 15.73 14.57 -13.21
CA ASN A 22 15.87 15.26 -11.93
C ASN A 22 14.54 15.31 -11.18
N ALA A 23 13.44 15.55 -11.89
CA ALA A 23 12.11 15.54 -11.28
C ALA A 23 11.77 14.17 -10.69
N ARG A 24 12.05 13.09 -11.42
CA ARG A 24 11.83 11.74 -10.95
C ARG A 24 12.69 11.41 -9.74
N ARG A 25 13.95 11.82 -9.78
CA ARG A 25 14.89 11.58 -8.69
C ARG A 25 14.46 12.30 -7.42
N THR A 26 14.03 13.54 -7.52
CA THR A 26 13.57 14.33 -6.38
C THR A 26 12.29 13.73 -5.80
N ALA A 27 11.30 13.41 -6.64
CA ALA A 27 10.05 12.83 -6.19
C ALA A 27 10.28 11.47 -5.51
N ARG A 28 11.18 10.66 -6.05
CA ARG A 28 11.53 9.36 -5.48
C ARG A 28 12.17 9.51 -4.10
N SER A 29 13.12 10.43 -3.98
CA SER A 29 13.81 10.70 -2.71
C SER A 29 12.84 11.16 -1.63
N GLU A 30 11.93 12.07 -1.98
CA GLU A 30 10.91 12.57 -1.05
C GLU A 30 9.96 11.45 -0.63
N THR A 31 9.56 10.57 -1.55
CA THR A 31 8.69 9.44 -1.24
C THR A 31 9.35 8.47 -0.29
N GLU A 32 10.62 8.15 -0.51
CA GLU A 32 11.37 7.25 0.36
C GLU A 32 11.52 7.82 1.77
N ALA A 33 11.86 9.11 1.88
CA ALA A 33 11.97 9.77 3.17
C ALA A 33 10.63 9.78 3.91
N ASN A 34 9.54 10.03 3.18
CA ASN A 34 8.20 10.02 3.75
C ASN A 34 7.81 8.65 4.27
N LEU A 35 8.10 7.59 3.51
CA LEU A 35 7.81 6.22 3.95
C LEU A 35 8.57 5.88 5.22
N ALA A 36 9.84 6.24 5.30
CA ALA A 36 10.64 5.99 6.50
C ALA A 36 10.05 6.70 7.72
N ASP A 37 9.65 7.95 7.57
CA ASP A 37 9.05 8.74 8.64
C ASP A 37 7.70 8.18 9.07
N ILE A 38 6.87 7.81 8.11
CA ILE A 38 5.55 7.23 8.37
C ILE A 38 5.70 5.91 9.13
N CYS A 39 6.60 5.05 8.67
CA CYS A 39 6.82 3.76 9.32
C CYS A 39 7.40 3.91 10.72
N ALA A 40 8.31 4.85 10.91
CA ALA A 40 8.87 5.14 12.24
C ALA A 40 7.78 5.62 13.20
N ALA A 41 6.92 6.51 12.75
CA ALA A 41 5.81 7.02 13.55
C ALA A 41 4.82 5.91 13.90
N ALA A 42 4.47 5.07 12.91
CA ALA A 42 3.57 3.95 13.14
C ALA A 42 4.14 2.96 14.16
N SER A 43 5.41 2.63 14.01
CA SER A 43 6.09 1.73 14.95
C SER A 43 6.10 2.28 16.37
N TYR A 44 6.32 3.57 16.52
CA TYR A 44 6.29 4.24 17.81
C TYR A 44 4.90 4.15 18.49
N LEU A 45 3.85 4.29 17.68
CA LEU A 45 2.47 4.27 18.19
C LEU A 45 1.96 2.86 18.48
N LEU A 46 2.50 1.85 17.81
CA LEU A 46 2.01 0.47 17.93
C LEU A 46 2.60 -0.22 19.14
N ARG A 47 1.76 -1.01 19.82
CA ARG A 47 2.27 -1.96 20.79
C ARG A 47 2.99 -3.11 20.08
N TRP A 48 3.75 -3.88 20.83
CA TRP A 48 4.37 -5.10 20.32
C TRP A 48 3.29 -6.06 19.81
N GLY A 49 3.42 -6.54 18.59
CA GLY A 49 2.39 -7.35 17.95
C GLY A 49 1.30 -6.54 17.25
N GLY A 50 1.31 -5.22 17.38
CA GLY A 50 0.38 -4.36 16.68
C GLY A 50 0.61 -4.35 15.17
N LYS A 51 -0.40 -3.94 14.42
CA LYS A 51 -0.40 -4.03 12.96
C LYS A 51 -0.50 -2.66 12.30
N PHE A 52 0.24 -2.50 11.22
CA PHE A 52 0.23 -1.30 10.40
C PHE A 52 -0.23 -1.67 8.98
N CYS A 53 -1.33 -1.07 8.54
CA CYS A 53 -1.86 -1.29 7.20
C CYS A 53 -1.62 -0.05 6.34
N LEU A 54 -1.11 -0.27 5.13
CA LEU A 54 -0.72 0.81 4.23
C LEU A 54 -1.13 0.46 2.80
N VAL A 55 -1.61 1.49 2.08
CA VAL A 55 -1.98 1.40 0.66
C VAL A 55 -0.98 2.23 -0.13
N HIS A 56 -0.45 1.67 -1.21
CA HIS A 56 0.47 2.43 -2.06
C HIS A 56 0.47 1.91 -3.50
N LYS A 57 1.19 2.61 -4.36
CA LYS A 57 1.36 2.21 -5.76
C LYS A 57 2.29 1.01 -5.88
N PRO A 58 2.06 0.10 -6.84
CA PRO A 58 2.85 -1.13 -6.98
C PRO A 58 4.35 -0.90 -7.13
N GLU A 59 4.74 0.17 -7.81
CA GLU A 59 6.17 0.50 -8.01
C GLU A 59 6.89 0.83 -6.71
N ARG A 60 6.16 1.08 -5.63
CA ARG A 60 6.73 1.38 -4.31
C ARG A 60 6.74 0.19 -3.37
N LEU A 61 6.45 -1.00 -3.89
CA LEU A 61 6.35 -2.20 -3.05
C LEU A 61 7.66 -2.50 -2.31
N THR A 62 8.77 -2.50 -3.03
CA THR A 62 10.07 -2.81 -2.43
C THR A 62 10.48 -1.75 -1.42
N ASP A 63 10.30 -0.46 -1.76
CA ASP A 63 10.60 0.64 -0.86
C ASP A 63 9.78 0.53 0.43
N THR A 64 8.50 0.21 0.29
CA THR A 64 7.58 0.07 1.41
C THR A 64 7.98 -1.10 2.31
N ALA A 65 8.28 -2.25 1.72
CA ALA A 65 8.70 -3.42 2.49
C ALA A 65 9.99 -3.15 3.27
N CYS A 66 10.96 -2.48 2.64
CA CYS A 66 12.20 -2.09 3.31
C CYS A 66 11.95 -1.12 4.45
N ALA A 67 11.11 -0.10 4.24
CA ALA A 67 10.79 0.88 5.26
C ALA A 67 10.09 0.25 6.47
N LEU A 68 9.19 -0.70 6.23
CA LEU A 68 8.53 -1.43 7.31
C LEU A 68 9.57 -2.21 8.14
N ARG A 69 10.42 -2.96 7.47
CA ARG A 69 11.41 -3.79 8.15
C ARG A 69 12.41 -2.94 8.94
N GLU A 70 12.87 -1.84 8.39
CA GLU A 70 13.78 -0.92 9.07
C GLU A 70 13.14 -0.30 10.31
N ALA A 71 11.83 -0.13 10.32
CA ALA A 71 11.10 0.38 11.47
C ALA A 71 10.70 -0.70 12.47
N GLY A 72 11.14 -1.94 12.27
CA GLY A 72 10.83 -3.04 13.19
C GLY A 72 9.47 -3.68 12.96
N MET A 73 8.87 -3.46 11.79
CA MET A 73 7.60 -4.07 11.40
C MET A 73 7.85 -5.01 10.23
N GLU A 74 7.51 -6.28 10.41
CA GLU A 74 7.68 -7.27 9.35
C GLU A 74 6.44 -7.33 8.47
N PRO A 75 6.59 -7.26 7.13
CA PRO A 75 5.45 -7.45 6.24
C PRO A 75 4.85 -8.84 6.42
N LYS A 76 3.56 -8.92 6.69
CA LYS A 76 2.90 -10.20 6.98
C LYS A 76 1.80 -10.56 6.01
N ARG A 77 1.11 -9.59 5.43
CA ARG A 77 0.09 -9.84 4.42
C ARG A 77 0.21 -8.82 3.31
N LEU A 78 0.01 -9.29 2.08
CA LEU A 78 0.06 -8.44 0.88
C LEU A 78 -1.11 -8.80 -0.02
N ARG A 79 -1.81 -7.80 -0.51
CA ARG A 79 -2.90 -7.98 -1.45
C ARG A 79 -2.83 -6.91 -2.52
N PHE A 80 -2.85 -7.33 -3.79
CA PHE A 80 -2.89 -6.38 -4.91
C PHE A 80 -4.32 -6.02 -5.26
N VAL A 81 -4.50 -4.80 -5.74
CA VAL A 81 -5.78 -4.31 -6.25
C VAL A 81 -5.64 -4.14 -7.75
N GLN A 82 -6.53 -4.79 -8.51
CA GLN A 82 -6.53 -4.76 -9.98
C GLN A 82 -7.90 -4.29 -10.47
N ASN A 83 -7.90 -3.57 -11.59
CA ASN A 83 -9.17 -3.16 -12.20
C ASN A 83 -9.91 -4.37 -12.76
N ARG A 84 -9.20 -5.21 -13.51
CA ARG A 84 -9.74 -6.43 -14.13
C ARG A 84 -8.76 -7.57 -13.98
N PRO A 85 -9.20 -8.83 -14.18
CA PRO A 85 -8.31 -9.98 -14.03
C PRO A 85 -7.08 -9.96 -14.95
N ASP A 86 -7.18 -9.33 -16.11
CA ASP A 86 -6.13 -9.30 -17.13
C ASP A 86 -5.28 -8.03 -17.08
N THR A 87 -5.48 -7.16 -16.08
CA THR A 87 -4.70 -5.92 -15.95
C THR A 87 -3.67 -6.04 -14.84
N ALA A 88 -2.60 -5.26 -14.96
CA ALA A 88 -1.62 -5.15 -13.89
C ALA A 88 -2.24 -4.50 -12.65
N PRO A 89 -1.70 -4.76 -11.46
CA PRO A 89 -2.19 -4.12 -10.24
C PRO A 89 -2.07 -2.60 -10.32
N SER A 90 -3.08 -1.90 -9.80
CA SER A 90 -3.08 -0.45 -9.70
C SER A 90 -2.63 0.04 -8.32
N LEU A 91 -2.82 -0.79 -7.29
CA LEU A 91 -2.43 -0.51 -5.91
C LEU A 91 -2.05 -1.82 -5.23
N PHE A 92 -1.41 -1.71 -4.06
CA PHE A 92 -1.27 -2.84 -3.15
C PHE A 92 -1.67 -2.42 -1.73
N LEU A 93 -2.13 -3.40 -0.98
CA LEU A 93 -2.41 -3.29 0.44
C LEU A 93 -1.38 -4.14 1.17
N ILE A 94 -0.68 -3.57 2.13
CA ILE A 94 0.33 -4.31 2.89
C ILE A 94 0.07 -4.14 4.38
N GLU A 95 0.23 -5.23 5.12
CA GLU A 95 0.13 -5.22 6.57
C GLU A 95 1.46 -5.63 7.17
N GLY A 96 2.03 -4.75 7.97
CA GLY A 96 3.22 -5.03 8.77
C GLY A 96 2.83 -5.31 10.21
N CYS A 97 3.62 -6.13 10.87
CA CYS A 97 3.42 -6.47 12.28
C CYS A 97 4.66 -6.08 13.07
N ARG A 98 4.49 -5.26 14.11
CA ARG A 98 5.60 -4.87 14.96
C ARG A 98 6.13 -6.09 15.72
N GLY A 99 7.41 -6.40 15.50
CA GLY A 99 8.03 -7.57 16.10
C GLY A 99 7.65 -8.90 15.45
N GLY A 100 7.01 -8.85 14.27
CA GLY A 100 6.61 -10.06 13.56
C GLY A 100 7.81 -10.84 13.03
N LYS A 101 7.59 -12.14 12.81
CA LYS A 101 8.59 -13.04 12.23
C LYS A 101 8.53 -12.94 10.70
N PRO A 102 9.65 -13.23 9.99
CA PRO A 102 9.67 -13.22 8.54
C PRO A 102 8.63 -14.17 7.92
N GLY A 103 8.17 -13.80 6.76
CA GLY A 103 7.19 -14.57 5.99
C GLY A 103 5.96 -13.74 5.65
N VAL A 104 5.71 -13.52 4.36
CA VAL A 104 4.57 -12.75 3.89
C VAL A 104 3.56 -13.67 3.22
N ASP A 105 2.29 -13.48 3.56
CA ASP A 105 1.17 -14.19 2.95
C ASP A 105 0.59 -13.30 1.84
N ILE A 106 0.74 -13.75 0.58
CA ILE A 106 0.22 -13.03 -0.56
C ILE A 106 -1.19 -13.55 -0.84
N GLN A 107 -2.17 -12.68 -0.65
CA GLN A 107 -3.58 -13.04 -0.79
C GLN A 107 -4.05 -12.85 -2.23
N PRO A 108 -5.16 -13.51 -2.62
CA PRO A 108 -5.73 -13.29 -3.95
C PRO A 108 -6.01 -11.81 -4.20
N PRO A 109 -5.82 -11.32 -5.43
CA PRO A 109 -6.02 -9.92 -5.72
C PRO A 109 -7.47 -9.50 -5.56
N LEU A 110 -7.67 -8.25 -5.14
CA LEU A 110 -8.99 -7.62 -5.13
C LEU A 110 -9.26 -7.09 -6.53
N LEU A 111 -10.30 -7.61 -7.17
CA LEU A 111 -10.70 -7.19 -8.51
C LEU A 111 -11.84 -6.19 -8.40
N LEU A 112 -11.69 -5.04 -9.06
CA LEU A 112 -12.70 -3.99 -9.04
C LEU A 112 -13.76 -4.18 -10.11
N GLN A 113 -13.40 -4.84 -11.22
CA GLN A 113 -14.30 -5.09 -12.35
C GLN A 113 -14.17 -6.52 -12.83
N THR A 114 -15.27 -7.04 -13.40
CA THR A 114 -15.27 -8.32 -14.09
C THR A 114 -14.66 -8.17 -15.48
N ASP A 115 -14.52 -9.28 -16.22
CA ASP A 115 -14.02 -9.28 -17.60
C ASP A 115 -14.82 -8.36 -18.52
N THR A 116 -16.09 -8.12 -18.20
CA THR A 116 -16.98 -7.26 -18.99
C THR A 116 -16.97 -5.82 -18.52
N GLY A 117 -16.18 -5.49 -17.50
CA GLY A 117 -16.09 -4.14 -16.95
C GLY A 117 -17.11 -3.82 -15.86
N ALA A 118 -17.93 -4.78 -15.46
CA ALA A 118 -18.88 -4.59 -14.36
C ALA A 118 -18.16 -4.67 -13.00
N PRO A 119 -18.65 -3.97 -11.95
CA PRO A 119 -18.09 -4.12 -10.61
C PRO A 119 -18.15 -5.56 -10.12
N THR A 120 -17.11 -6.00 -9.40
CA THR A 120 -17.10 -7.35 -8.83
C THR A 120 -18.05 -7.42 -7.64
N GLY A 121 -18.46 -8.63 -7.28
CA GLY A 121 -19.25 -8.85 -6.07
C GLY A 121 -18.50 -8.42 -4.82
N GLU A 122 -17.18 -8.64 -4.77
CA GLU A 122 -16.36 -8.22 -3.64
C GLU A 122 -16.35 -6.69 -3.50
N LEU A 123 -16.24 -5.96 -4.61
CA LEU A 123 -16.30 -4.50 -4.58
C LEU A 123 -17.67 -4.02 -4.13
N ASN A 124 -18.74 -4.64 -4.59
CA ASN A 124 -20.09 -4.29 -4.19
C ASN A 124 -20.29 -4.48 -2.68
N VAL A 125 -19.74 -5.54 -2.11
CA VAL A 125 -19.78 -5.77 -0.66
C VAL A 125 -19.05 -4.66 0.09
N ILE A 126 -17.88 -4.25 -0.38
CA ILE A 126 -17.11 -3.17 0.24
C ILE A 126 -17.88 -1.86 0.27
N TYR A 127 -18.62 -1.54 -0.83
CA TYR A 127 -19.41 -0.33 -0.92
C TYR A 127 -20.86 -0.53 -0.46
N PHE A 128 -21.19 -1.69 0.10
CA PHE A 128 -22.53 -2.03 0.60
C PHE A 128 -23.63 -1.98 -0.48
N ARG A 129 -23.24 -2.15 -1.74
CA ARG A 129 -24.20 -2.09 -2.85
C ARG A 129 -25.16 -3.27 -2.86
N ASP A 130 -24.73 -4.42 -2.35
CA ASP A 130 -25.55 -5.63 -2.28
C ASP A 130 -26.43 -5.67 -1.04
N GLN A 131 -26.32 -4.68 -0.15
CA GLN A 131 -27.08 -4.61 1.09
C GLN A 131 -28.27 -3.64 1.03
N GLU A 132 -28.64 -3.24 -0.15
CA GLU A 132 -29.80 -2.38 -0.30
C GLU A 132 -31.08 -3.12 0.05
N VAL A 133 -31.88 -2.47 0.83
CA VAL A 133 -33.15 -3.00 1.31
C VAL A 133 -34.28 -2.50 0.41
#